data_9ba89793f0d7d8eb300dca94a37c5e02
#
_entry.id   9ba89793f0d7d8eb300dca94a37c5e02
#
_cell.length_a   1.000
_cell.length_b   1.000
_cell.length_c   1.000
_cell.angle_alpha   90.00
_cell.angle_beta   90.00
_cell.angle_gamma   90.00
#
_symmetry.space_group_name_H-M   'P 1'
#
loop_
_entity.id
_entity.type
_entity.pdbx_description
1 polymer ?
#
loop_
_entity_poly.entity_id
_entity_poly.type
_entity_poly.pdbx_seq_one_letter_code
_entity_poly.pdbx_strand_id
1 'polypeptide(L)'
;MIRTKGEAGTGDVVEAVRHARSVLGSIRWIQAMPREELMTYAKDIGAPYDLVVYVHEHGKLPVVNFAAGGVATPADAAMMMQLGLDGVFVGSGIFKSAADESGRERAQAWFRRAQAIVRAVTHYQDADVLAEVSRGLGEAMVGINVSTLPEEELLATRGW
;
A
#
# COMPACT_ATOMS: atom_id res chain seq x y z
N MET A 1 -5.67 -6.81 11.54
CA MET A 1 -4.86 -6.33 10.43
C MET A 1 -4.19 -5.02 10.76
N ILE A 2 -3.07 -4.71 10.11
CA ILE A 2 -2.44 -3.40 10.11
C ILE A 2 -2.46 -2.82 8.69
N ARG A 3 -2.17 -1.54 8.58
CA ARG A 3 -1.98 -0.88 7.29
C ARG A 3 -0.85 0.14 7.38
N THR A 4 -0.15 0.35 6.28
CA THR A 4 0.78 1.47 6.15
C THR A 4 0.00 2.79 6.05
N LYS A 5 0.62 3.91 6.39
CA LYS A 5 -0.03 5.22 6.38
C LYS A 5 -0.07 5.84 4.97
N GLY A 6 1.07 5.90 4.29
CA GLY A 6 1.21 6.57 3.00
C GLY A 6 0.76 8.04 3.02
N GLU A 7 0.58 8.62 1.84
CA GLU A 7 -0.01 9.96 1.68
C GLU A 7 -1.37 9.84 0.99
N ALA A 8 -2.42 9.69 1.80
CA ALA A 8 -3.78 9.54 1.30
C ALA A 8 -4.27 10.82 0.60
N GLY A 9 -4.96 10.64 -0.52
CA GLY A 9 -5.57 11.76 -1.26
C GLY A 9 -4.69 12.40 -2.33
N THR A 10 -3.40 12.03 -2.39
CA THR A 10 -2.44 12.59 -3.36
C THR A 10 -2.40 11.88 -4.70
N GLY A 11 -2.80 10.61 -4.78
CA GLY A 11 -2.57 9.78 -5.97
C GLY A 11 -1.09 9.47 -6.22
N ASP A 12 -0.21 9.74 -5.25
CA ASP A 12 1.22 9.46 -5.29
C ASP A 12 1.55 8.31 -4.33
N VAL A 13 2.06 7.21 -4.85
CA VAL A 13 2.35 5.98 -4.09
C VAL A 13 3.76 5.96 -3.48
N VAL A 14 4.57 6.99 -3.67
CA VAL A 14 5.98 7.03 -3.21
C VAL A 14 6.07 6.75 -1.72
N GLU A 15 5.27 7.41 -0.89
CA GLU A 15 5.26 7.19 0.56
C GLU A 15 4.71 5.81 0.94
N ALA A 16 3.71 5.30 0.23
CA ALA A 16 3.23 3.93 0.45
C ALA A 16 4.31 2.89 0.16
N VAL A 17 5.08 3.06 -0.92
CA VAL A 17 6.25 2.21 -1.25
C VAL A 17 7.33 2.32 -0.18
N ARG A 18 7.64 3.55 0.29
CA ARG A 18 8.63 3.77 1.34
C ARG A 18 8.26 3.04 2.62
N HIS A 19 7.02 3.18 3.07
CA HIS A 19 6.50 2.51 4.26
C HIS A 19 6.48 0.98 4.09
N ALA A 20 6.02 0.48 2.95
CA ALA A 20 6.04 -0.96 2.65
C ALA A 20 7.46 -1.52 2.75
N ARG A 21 8.42 -0.85 2.10
CA ARG A 21 9.84 -1.26 2.14
C ARG A 21 10.44 -1.20 3.54
N SER A 22 10.08 -0.21 4.35
CA SER A 22 10.52 -0.09 5.74
C SER A 22 10.04 -1.28 6.56
N VAL A 23 8.73 -1.56 6.56
CA VAL A 23 8.15 -2.68 7.33
C VAL A 23 8.71 -4.03 6.87
N LEU A 24 8.69 -4.28 5.55
CA LEU A 24 9.18 -5.54 4.99
C LEU A 24 10.70 -5.69 5.16
N GLY A 25 11.45 -4.59 5.14
CA GLY A 25 12.87 -4.55 5.46
C GLY A 25 13.14 -4.97 6.90
N SER A 26 12.39 -4.42 7.86
CA SER A 26 12.49 -4.78 9.27
C SER A 26 12.15 -6.26 9.51
N ILE A 27 11.13 -6.79 8.83
CA ILE A 27 10.77 -8.21 8.90
C ILE A 27 11.94 -9.09 8.43
N ARG A 28 12.53 -8.77 7.26
CA ARG A 28 13.70 -9.51 6.75
C ARG A 28 14.91 -9.42 7.68
N TRP A 29 15.10 -8.25 8.29
CA TRP A 29 16.21 -8.06 9.24
C TRP A 29 16.02 -8.90 10.49
N ILE A 30 14.81 -8.94 11.09
CA ILE A 30 14.47 -9.80 12.22
C ILE A 30 14.68 -11.27 11.85
N GLN A 31 14.30 -11.69 10.65
CA GLN A 31 14.42 -13.05 10.16
C GLN A 31 15.90 -13.49 10.03
N ALA A 32 16.79 -12.57 9.68
CA ALA A 32 18.23 -12.81 9.55
C ALA A 32 19.02 -12.66 10.87
N MET A 33 18.37 -12.16 11.93
CA MET A 33 19.01 -11.86 13.21
C MET A 33 19.34 -13.17 13.96
N PRO A 34 20.49 -13.26 14.65
CA PRO A 34 20.77 -14.37 15.58
C PRO A 34 19.71 -14.47 16.67
N ARG A 35 19.30 -15.69 17.02
CA ARG A 35 18.19 -15.91 17.97
C ARG A 35 18.48 -15.32 19.36
N GLU A 36 19.72 -15.30 19.78
CA GLU A 36 20.19 -14.73 21.06
C GLU A 36 20.02 -13.19 21.13
N GLU A 37 19.92 -12.50 19.99
CA GLU A 37 19.74 -11.05 19.94
C GLU A 37 18.27 -10.62 19.96
N LEU A 38 17.33 -11.52 19.67
CA LEU A 38 15.89 -11.21 19.57
C LEU A 38 15.32 -10.58 20.84
N MET A 39 15.78 -11.01 22.03
CA MET A 39 15.29 -10.45 23.29
C MET A 39 15.74 -8.99 23.49
N THR A 40 16.97 -8.68 23.13
CA THR A 40 17.50 -7.31 23.17
C THR A 40 16.73 -6.43 22.20
N TYR A 41 16.57 -6.89 20.96
CA TYR A 41 15.82 -6.18 19.96
C TYR A 41 14.36 -5.95 20.36
N ALA A 42 13.69 -6.95 20.92
CA ALA A 42 12.30 -6.80 21.40
C ALA A 42 12.19 -5.70 22.46
N LYS A 43 13.16 -5.58 23.36
CA LYS A 43 13.22 -4.50 24.37
C LYS A 43 13.45 -3.14 23.71
N ASP A 44 14.36 -3.06 22.75
CA ASP A 44 14.73 -1.81 22.06
C ASP A 44 13.54 -1.21 21.30
N ILE A 45 12.72 -2.05 20.65
CA ILE A 45 11.54 -1.58 19.93
C ILE A 45 10.25 -1.56 20.78
N GLY A 46 10.31 -1.98 22.04
CA GLY A 46 9.16 -2.05 22.94
C GLY A 46 8.09 -3.07 22.52
N ALA A 47 8.48 -4.14 21.81
CA ALA A 47 7.57 -5.16 21.34
C ALA A 47 7.56 -6.42 22.24
N PRO A 48 6.43 -7.14 22.33
CA PRO A 48 6.41 -8.44 22.99
C PRO A 48 7.39 -9.44 22.34
N TYR A 49 8.21 -10.09 23.16
CA TYR A 49 9.23 -11.03 22.70
C TYR A 49 8.67 -12.14 21.79
N ASP A 50 7.53 -12.72 22.17
CA ASP A 50 6.90 -13.81 21.41
C ASP A 50 6.49 -13.37 19.99
N LEU A 51 6.13 -12.10 19.80
CA LEU A 51 5.84 -11.55 18.47
C LEU A 51 7.11 -11.40 17.63
N VAL A 52 8.22 -10.99 18.25
CA VAL A 52 9.52 -10.90 17.55
C VAL A 52 10.00 -12.30 17.16
N VAL A 53 9.88 -13.28 18.04
CA VAL A 53 10.17 -14.68 17.72
C VAL A 53 9.28 -15.19 16.59
N TYR A 54 7.98 -14.89 16.62
CA TYR A 54 7.07 -15.27 15.54
C TYR A 54 7.54 -14.72 14.19
N VAL A 55 7.88 -13.43 14.12
CA VAL A 55 8.35 -12.79 12.88
C VAL A 55 9.68 -13.42 12.43
N HIS A 56 10.59 -13.69 13.35
CA HIS A 56 11.85 -14.36 13.06
C HIS A 56 11.64 -15.76 12.41
N GLU A 57 10.75 -16.55 12.96
CA GLU A 57 10.49 -17.91 12.50
C GLU A 57 9.66 -18.00 11.22
N HIS A 58 8.72 -17.05 11.02
CA HIS A 58 7.76 -17.11 9.93
C HIS A 58 8.03 -16.11 8.79
N GLY A 59 8.91 -15.12 8.98
CA GLY A 59 9.21 -14.08 7.99
C GLY A 59 8.02 -13.19 7.62
N LYS A 60 7.02 -13.10 8.50
CA LYS A 60 5.81 -12.30 8.31
C LYS A 60 5.19 -11.91 9.64
N LEU A 61 4.35 -10.88 9.62
CA LEU A 61 3.54 -10.51 10.77
C LEU A 61 2.42 -11.55 11.02
N PRO A 62 1.94 -11.71 12.28
CA PRO A 62 0.81 -12.60 12.59
C PRO A 62 -0.55 -12.04 12.13
N VAL A 63 -0.55 -10.93 11.44
CA VAL A 63 -1.73 -10.24 10.90
C VAL A 63 -1.44 -9.76 9.49
N VAL A 64 -2.49 -9.62 8.68
CA VAL A 64 -2.36 -9.07 7.33
C VAL A 64 -1.91 -7.60 7.36
N ASN A 65 -1.05 -7.25 6.41
CA ASN A 65 -0.45 -5.92 6.26
C ASN A 65 -0.85 -5.31 4.91
N PHE A 66 -1.70 -4.29 4.94
CA PHE A 66 -2.23 -3.63 3.75
C PHE A 66 -1.50 -2.31 3.47
N ALA A 67 -1.30 -2.02 2.18
CA ALA A 67 -0.86 -0.69 1.75
C ALA A 67 -2.02 0.31 1.79
N ALA A 68 -1.71 1.54 2.17
CA ALA A 68 -2.64 2.66 2.09
C ALA A 68 -1.91 3.94 1.67
N GLY A 69 -2.64 4.80 0.98
CA GLY A 69 -2.17 6.12 0.53
C GLY A 69 -1.63 6.13 -0.89
N GLY A 70 -2.20 6.96 -1.74
CA GLY A 70 -1.73 7.24 -3.09
C GLY A 70 -2.11 6.24 -4.18
N VAL A 71 -2.63 5.06 -3.85
CA VAL A 71 -3.05 4.06 -4.86
C VAL A 71 -4.20 4.61 -5.69
N ALA A 72 -4.00 4.72 -7.01
CA ALA A 72 -4.97 5.29 -7.94
C ALA A 72 -5.25 4.42 -9.19
N THR A 73 -4.36 3.48 -9.48
CA THR A 73 -4.42 2.64 -10.68
C THR A 73 -4.30 1.15 -10.36
N PRO A 74 -4.72 0.26 -11.27
CA PRO A 74 -4.45 -1.18 -11.16
C PRO A 74 -2.95 -1.48 -11.03
N ALA A 75 -2.10 -0.75 -11.74
CA ALA A 75 -0.64 -0.92 -11.69
C ALA A 75 -0.08 -0.59 -10.30
N ASP A 76 -0.54 0.49 -9.64
CA ASP A 76 -0.16 0.82 -8.28
C ASP A 76 -0.53 -0.31 -7.31
N ALA A 77 -1.75 -0.83 -7.44
CA ALA A 77 -2.24 -1.92 -6.60
C ALA A 77 -1.40 -3.21 -6.80
N ALA A 78 -1.14 -3.58 -8.04
CA ALA A 78 -0.29 -4.74 -8.36
C ALA A 78 1.14 -4.57 -7.83
N MET A 79 1.71 -3.38 -7.95
CA MET A 79 3.04 -3.06 -7.42
C MET A 79 3.09 -3.26 -5.89
N MET A 80 2.06 -2.84 -5.14
CA MET A 80 2.01 -3.07 -3.69
C MET A 80 1.99 -4.56 -3.36
N MET A 81 1.22 -5.35 -4.11
CA MET A 81 1.19 -6.81 -3.95
C MET A 81 2.55 -7.44 -4.29
N GLN A 82 3.20 -7.00 -5.37
CA GLN A 82 4.55 -7.47 -5.77
C GLN A 82 5.63 -7.12 -4.75
N LEU A 83 5.48 -6.03 -4.00
CA LEU A 83 6.34 -5.69 -2.88
C LEU A 83 6.19 -6.66 -1.70
N GLY A 84 5.09 -7.43 -1.62
CA GLY A 84 4.85 -8.41 -0.56
C GLY A 84 3.82 -7.98 0.48
N LEU A 85 2.96 -7.02 0.16
CA LEU A 85 1.81 -6.68 1.00
C LEU A 85 0.63 -7.62 0.72
N ASP A 86 -0.29 -7.73 1.66
CA ASP A 86 -1.43 -8.66 1.60
C ASP A 86 -2.67 -8.04 0.93
N GLY A 87 -2.63 -6.73 0.64
CA GLY A 87 -3.73 -6.02 0.00
C GLY A 87 -3.53 -4.51 -0.01
N VAL A 88 -4.53 -3.79 -0.52
CA VAL A 88 -4.51 -2.33 -0.62
C VAL A 88 -5.81 -1.70 -0.13
N PHE A 89 -5.70 -0.50 0.43
CA PHE A 89 -6.83 0.40 0.68
C PHE A 89 -6.83 1.49 -0.38
N VAL A 90 -7.94 1.65 -1.09
CA VAL A 90 -8.09 2.65 -2.13
C VAL A 90 -9.34 3.49 -1.87
N GLY A 91 -9.18 4.79 -1.82
CA GLY A 91 -10.27 5.75 -1.64
C GLY A 91 -10.29 6.78 -2.78
N SER A 92 -9.55 7.87 -2.60
CA SER A 92 -9.49 8.96 -3.58
C SER A 92 -9.09 8.51 -4.99
N GLY A 93 -8.23 7.49 -5.12
CA GLY A 93 -7.86 6.92 -6.41
C GLY A 93 -9.05 6.42 -7.24
N ILE A 94 -10.13 5.99 -6.57
CA ILE A 94 -11.40 5.63 -7.22
C ILE A 94 -12.29 6.87 -7.33
N PHE A 95 -12.59 7.54 -6.20
CA PHE A 95 -13.65 8.52 -6.11
C PHE A 95 -13.28 9.92 -6.65
N LYS A 96 -12.00 10.23 -6.84
CA LYS A 96 -11.52 11.43 -7.53
C LYS A 96 -11.19 11.21 -9.00
N SER A 97 -11.31 9.97 -9.51
CA SER A 97 -11.25 9.70 -10.94
C SER A 97 -12.56 10.09 -11.62
N ALA A 98 -12.55 10.22 -12.95
CA ALA A 98 -13.73 10.58 -13.74
C ALA A 98 -14.35 11.93 -13.26
N ALA A 99 -13.51 12.93 -13.04
CA ALA A 99 -13.93 14.23 -12.51
C ALA A 99 -14.91 14.95 -13.44
N ASP A 100 -14.76 14.76 -14.76
CA ASP A 100 -15.59 15.39 -15.80
C ASP A 100 -16.93 14.66 -16.04
N GLU A 101 -17.10 13.47 -15.46
CA GLU A 101 -18.33 12.71 -15.57
C GLU A 101 -19.32 13.07 -14.44
N SER A 102 -20.60 12.79 -14.62
CA SER A 102 -21.63 13.08 -13.63
C SER A 102 -22.63 11.93 -13.49
N GLY A 103 -23.36 11.93 -12.38
CA GLY A 103 -24.47 11.01 -12.16
C GLY A 103 -24.10 9.53 -12.34
N ARG A 104 -24.86 8.85 -13.21
CA ARG A 104 -24.73 7.41 -13.44
C ARG A 104 -23.41 7.04 -14.13
N GLU A 105 -22.92 7.89 -15.02
CA GLU A 105 -21.68 7.66 -15.78
C GLU A 105 -20.47 7.65 -14.83
N ARG A 106 -20.39 8.63 -13.94
CA ARG A 106 -19.37 8.67 -12.89
C ARG A 106 -19.41 7.43 -11.99
N ALA A 107 -20.59 7.00 -11.55
CA ALA A 107 -20.73 5.81 -10.73
C ALA A 107 -20.26 4.54 -11.47
N GLN A 108 -20.52 4.44 -12.75
CA GLN A 108 -20.04 3.32 -13.59
C GLN A 108 -18.51 3.37 -13.77
N ALA A 109 -17.93 4.55 -13.96
CA ALA A 109 -16.47 4.71 -14.06
C ALA A 109 -15.78 4.29 -12.75
N TRP A 110 -16.29 4.72 -11.60
CA TRP A 110 -15.79 4.29 -10.29
C TRP A 110 -15.88 2.78 -10.11
N PHE A 111 -17.00 2.18 -10.49
CA PHE A 111 -17.19 0.72 -10.41
C PHE A 111 -16.19 -0.03 -11.28
N ARG A 112 -16.01 0.38 -12.56
CA ARG A 112 -15.02 -0.22 -13.47
C ARG A 112 -13.61 -0.13 -12.89
N ARG A 113 -13.22 1.03 -12.35
CA ARG A 113 -11.90 1.22 -11.74
C ARG A 113 -11.71 0.38 -10.49
N ALA A 114 -12.70 0.32 -9.61
CA ALA A 114 -12.67 -0.53 -8.42
C ALA A 114 -12.51 -2.02 -8.81
N GLN A 115 -13.28 -2.49 -9.77
CA GLN A 115 -13.20 -3.86 -10.28
C GLN A 115 -11.84 -4.16 -10.90
N ALA A 116 -11.27 -3.22 -11.66
CA ALA A 116 -9.95 -3.35 -12.26
C ALA A 116 -8.85 -3.45 -11.19
N ILE A 117 -8.93 -2.64 -10.13
CA ILE A 117 -8.01 -2.69 -9.00
C ILE A 117 -8.12 -4.04 -8.26
N VAL A 118 -9.33 -4.52 -8.00
CA VAL A 118 -9.53 -5.84 -7.36
C VAL A 118 -8.93 -6.97 -8.21
N ARG A 119 -9.15 -6.96 -9.52
CA ARG A 119 -8.54 -7.94 -10.43
C ARG A 119 -7.02 -7.84 -10.43
N ALA A 120 -6.46 -6.63 -10.42
CA ALA A 120 -5.01 -6.42 -10.36
C ALA A 120 -4.40 -6.94 -9.04
N VAL A 121 -5.08 -6.77 -7.91
CA VAL A 121 -4.66 -7.34 -6.62
C VAL A 121 -4.69 -8.86 -6.67
N THR A 122 -5.75 -9.45 -7.25
CA THR A 122 -5.91 -10.91 -7.32
C THR A 122 -4.89 -11.56 -8.27
N HIS A 123 -4.57 -10.89 -9.37
CA HIS A 123 -3.71 -11.40 -10.45
C HIS A 123 -2.44 -10.58 -10.63
N TYR A 124 -1.86 -10.08 -9.53
CA TYR A 124 -0.76 -9.13 -9.55
C TYR A 124 0.55 -9.63 -10.21
N GLN A 125 0.66 -10.94 -10.45
CA GLN A 125 1.80 -11.56 -11.15
C GLN A 125 1.52 -11.86 -12.62
N ASP A 126 0.28 -11.69 -13.07
CA ASP A 126 -0.14 -11.99 -14.44
C ASP A 126 -0.12 -10.70 -15.28
N ALA A 127 0.91 -10.57 -16.13
CA ALA A 127 1.13 -9.39 -16.94
C ALA A 127 0.00 -9.15 -17.97
N ASP A 128 -0.60 -10.22 -18.51
CA ASP A 128 -1.68 -10.12 -19.50
C ASP A 128 -2.95 -9.59 -18.83
N VAL A 129 -3.29 -10.11 -17.65
CA VAL A 129 -4.43 -9.59 -16.86
C VAL A 129 -4.18 -8.14 -16.45
N LEU A 130 -2.97 -7.79 -16.00
CA LEU A 130 -2.65 -6.41 -15.62
C LEU A 130 -2.78 -5.46 -16.82
N ALA A 131 -2.32 -5.86 -18.00
CA ALA A 131 -2.48 -5.09 -19.22
C ALA A 131 -3.95 -4.94 -19.62
N GLU A 132 -4.75 -6.01 -19.52
CA GLU A 132 -6.19 -5.99 -19.80
C GLU A 132 -6.94 -5.02 -18.88
N VAL A 133 -6.78 -5.17 -17.56
CA VAL A 133 -7.54 -4.37 -16.57
C VAL A 133 -7.14 -2.91 -16.53
N SER A 134 -5.98 -2.56 -17.07
CA SER A 134 -5.51 -1.18 -17.14
C SER A 134 -6.09 -0.39 -18.33
N ARG A 135 -6.77 -1.07 -19.26
CA ARG A 135 -7.33 -0.42 -20.46
C ARG A 135 -8.72 0.17 -20.21
N GLY A 136 -9.02 1.27 -20.89
CA GLY A 136 -10.37 1.83 -20.95
C GLY A 136 -10.93 2.37 -19.64
N LEU A 137 -10.08 2.68 -18.67
CA LEU A 137 -10.49 3.22 -17.37
C LEU A 137 -10.64 4.76 -17.36
N GLY A 138 -10.31 5.43 -18.47
CA GLY A 138 -10.18 6.88 -18.49
C GLY A 138 -8.98 7.35 -17.65
N GLU A 139 -8.87 8.65 -17.48
CA GLU A 139 -7.78 9.23 -16.70
C GLU A 139 -7.86 8.85 -15.23
N ALA A 140 -6.71 8.58 -14.64
CA ALA A 140 -6.59 8.44 -13.19
C ALA A 140 -6.75 9.82 -12.53
N MET A 141 -6.99 9.83 -11.22
CA MET A 141 -6.90 11.09 -10.50
C MET A 141 -5.52 11.76 -10.72
N VAL A 142 -5.49 13.08 -10.83
CA VAL A 142 -4.23 13.81 -10.93
C VAL A 142 -3.40 13.59 -9.69
N GLY A 143 -2.16 13.09 -9.88
CA GLY A 143 -1.21 12.90 -8.80
C GLY A 143 -0.66 14.22 -8.29
N ILE A 144 -0.57 14.38 -6.98
CA ILE A 144 0.11 15.50 -6.32
C ILE A 144 1.47 14.97 -5.88
N ASN A 145 2.54 15.56 -6.40
CA ASN A 145 3.88 15.17 -5.99
C ASN A 145 4.10 15.49 -4.50
N VAL A 146 4.28 14.45 -3.69
CA VAL A 146 4.45 14.56 -2.25
C VAL A 146 5.64 15.45 -1.87
N SER A 147 6.71 15.44 -2.67
CA SER A 147 7.90 16.25 -2.42
C SER A 147 7.67 17.78 -2.54
N THR A 148 6.54 18.18 -3.12
CA THR A 148 6.18 19.60 -3.28
C THR A 148 5.21 20.10 -2.20
N LEU A 149 4.71 19.20 -1.35
CA LEU A 149 3.80 19.56 -0.28
C LEU A 149 4.56 20.17 0.91
N PRO A 150 4.00 21.20 1.57
CA PRO A 150 4.50 21.68 2.85
C PRO A 150 4.49 20.57 3.90
N GLU A 151 5.45 20.58 4.81
CA GLU A 151 5.59 19.53 5.84
C GLU A 151 4.32 19.39 6.69
N GLU A 152 3.64 20.48 6.98
CA GLU A 152 2.38 20.54 7.73
C GLU A 152 1.19 19.86 7.03
N GLU A 153 1.25 19.69 5.70
CA GLU A 153 0.24 18.99 4.91
C GLU A 153 0.53 17.49 4.78
N LEU A 154 1.75 17.07 5.08
CA LEU A 154 2.15 15.66 4.97
C LEU A 154 1.48 14.81 6.05
N LEU A 155 0.71 13.80 5.63
CA LEU A 155 0.10 12.85 6.57
C LEU A 155 1.12 11.88 7.17
N ALA A 156 2.19 11.57 6.44
CA ALA A 156 3.22 10.65 6.88
C ALA A 156 3.98 11.16 8.11
N THR A 157 4.14 12.47 8.26
CA THR A 157 4.84 13.10 9.39
C THR A 157 3.94 13.41 10.58
N ARG A 158 2.61 13.42 10.39
CA ARG A 158 1.66 13.71 11.48
C ARG A 158 1.56 12.54 12.45
N GLY A 159 1.63 12.86 13.75
CA GLY A 159 1.38 11.91 14.83
C GLY A 159 2.60 11.11 15.29
N TRP A 160 3.78 11.68 15.13
CA TRP A 160 5.05 11.25 15.75
C TRP A 160 5.60 12.31 16.67
#